data_2688156b3693583eb415be33e7cf280e
#
_entry.id   2688156b3693583eb415be33e7cf280e
#
_cell.length_a   1.000
_cell.length_b   1.000
_cell.length_c   1.000
_cell.angle_alpha   90.00
_cell.angle_beta   90.00
_cell.angle_gamma   90.00
#
_symmetry.space_group_name_H-M   'P 1'
#
loop_
_entity.id
_entity.type
_entity.pdbx_description
1 polymer ?
#
loop_
_entity_poly.entity_id
_entity_poly.type
_entity_poly.pdbx_seq_one_letter_code
_entity_poly.pdbx_strand_id
1 'polypeptide(L)'
;MQRWERIEAFVEVVRLGNFSAAARQLQVSSSHISRLVSQLEQQLGTQLLYRTTRQIRLTDSGALYYESCRQLFEGFKDAELALDHHQTNPTGLLKITAATTFGERYIAPLVNEFHTLYPQLKISMHLSNRQLELIEEGYDIAIRMGVLKESTLVARRLCDRREFVVGSPDYFAHHPKPQKLAELEQHNCLIGSRDHWLFLDKGARKDLVVTGNWHANSGPALVDAALRGIGLAQLPDYYVTEYLDSGQLVPVLDEYQFTDTGVWVLYPQQRYLAAKVRLFIDFLVEKFAAGVPWGQ
;
A
#
# COMPACT_ATOMS: atom_id res chain seq x y z
N MET A 1 -12.27 -21.63 26.87
CA MET A 1 -13.42 -20.72 26.90
C MET A 1 -13.10 -19.44 27.68
N GLN A 2 -12.72 -19.48 28.95
CA GLN A 2 -12.49 -18.25 29.74
C GLN A 2 -11.45 -17.24 29.24
N ARG A 3 -10.42 -17.64 28.47
CA ARG A 3 -9.40 -16.69 27.96
C ARG A 3 -9.95 -15.80 26.85
N TRP A 4 -10.78 -16.34 25.97
CA TRP A 4 -11.38 -15.60 24.87
C TRP A 4 -12.35 -14.52 25.37
N GLU A 5 -13.23 -14.87 26.31
CA GLU A 5 -14.18 -13.94 26.91
C GLU A 5 -13.49 -12.74 27.59
N ARG A 6 -12.30 -12.97 28.22
CA ARG A 6 -11.49 -11.90 28.82
C ARG A 6 -10.93 -10.94 27.80
N ILE A 7 -10.42 -11.48 26.69
CA ILE A 7 -9.86 -10.68 25.58
C ILE A 7 -11.00 -9.89 24.91
N GLU A 8 -12.12 -10.51 24.65
CA GLU A 8 -13.31 -9.88 24.08
C GLU A 8 -13.82 -8.73 24.95
N ALA A 9 -13.94 -8.95 26.25
CA ALA A 9 -14.31 -7.92 27.19
C ALA A 9 -13.34 -6.72 27.17
N PHE A 10 -12.03 -6.95 27.10
CA PHE A 10 -11.03 -5.90 27.01
C PHE A 10 -11.17 -5.11 25.70
N VAL A 11 -11.25 -5.80 24.56
CA VAL A 11 -11.40 -5.17 23.23
C VAL A 11 -12.65 -4.30 23.16
N GLU A 12 -13.79 -4.79 23.66
CA GLU A 12 -15.03 -4.04 23.65
C GLU A 12 -15.01 -2.84 24.61
N VAL A 13 -14.36 -2.96 25.78
CA VAL A 13 -14.18 -1.84 26.70
C VAL A 13 -13.38 -0.71 26.07
N VAL A 14 -12.31 -1.04 25.37
CA VAL A 14 -11.47 -0.04 24.68
C VAL A 14 -12.24 0.57 23.51
N ARG A 15 -12.89 -0.24 22.68
CA ARG A 15 -13.65 0.19 21.49
C ARG A 15 -14.77 1.17 21.85
N LEU A 16 -15.50 0.90 22.93
CA LEU A 16 -16.66 1.68 23.36
C LEU A 16 -16.32 2.78 24.38
N GLY A 17 -15.09 2.81 24.88
CA GLY A 17 -14.60 3.84 25.79
C GLY A 17 -15.13 3.74 27.24
N ASN A 18 -15.97 2.72 27.56
CA ASN A 18 -16.44 2.53 28.92
C ASN A 18 -16.96 1.11 29.19
N PHE A 19 -16.90 0.68 30.47
CA PHE A 19 -17.32 -0.65 30.91
C PHE A 19 -18.83 -0.90 30.78
N SER A 20 -19.65 0.12 30.97
CA SER A 20 -21.11 -0.04 30.92
C SER A 20 -21.63 -0.21 29.49
N ALA A 21 -20.99 0.44 28.50
CA ALA A 21 -21.32 0.25 27.10
C ALA A 21 -20.88 -1.14 26.62
N ALA A 22 -19.68 -1.60 27.01
CA ALA A 22 -19.20 -2.95 26.73
C ALA A 22 -20.11 -4.01 27.35
N ALA A 23 -20.53 -3.81 28.59
CA ALA A 23 -21.44 -4.72 29.27
C ALA A 23 -22.80 -4.85 28.54
N ARG A 24 -23.38 -3.75 28.08
CA ARG A 24 -24.61 -3.78 27.27
C ARG A 24 -24.41 -4.51 25.94
N GLN A 25 -23.28 -4.25 25.27
CA GLN A 25 -22.96 -4.89 23.99
C GLN A 25 -22.82 -6.40 24.13
N LEU A 26 -22.17 -6.87 25.22
CA LEU A 26 -21.94 -8.28 25.49
C LEU A 26 -23.05 -8.95 26.31
N GLN A 27 -24.13 -8.21 26.62
CA GLN A 27 -25.29 -8.67 27.38
C GLN A 27 -24.96 -9.26 28.76
N VAL A 28 -23.99 -8.64 29.45
CA VAL A 28 -23.56 -9.01 30.79
C VAL A 28 -23.53 -7.81 31.74
N SER A 29 -23.23 -8.01 33.03
CA SER A 29 -23.09 -6.91 33.98
C SER A 29 -21.75 -6.18 33.85
N SER A 30 -21.71 -4.87 34.15
CA SER A 30 -20.48 -4.09 34.19
C SER A 30 -19.45 -4.63 35.18
N SER A 31 -19.89 -5.21 36.31
CA SER A 31 -19.03 -5.87 37.28
C SER A 31 -18.37 -7.13 36.70
N HIS A 32 -19.11 -7.87 35.86
CA HIS A 32 -18.57 -9.05 35.17
C HIS A 32 -17.45 -8.64 34.19
N ILE A 33 -17.70 -7.63 33.33
CA ILE A 33 -16.69 -7.10 32.42
C ILE A 33 -15.45 -6.60 33.16
N SER A 34 -15.62 -5.85 34.26
CA SER A 34 -14.50 -5.37 35.07
C SER A 34 -13.65 -6.52 35.62
N ARG A 35 -14.31 -7.61 36.08
CA ARG A 35 -13.62 -8.80 36.55
C ARG A 35 -12.86 -9.53 35.45
N LEU A 36 -13.47 -9.67 34.26
CA LEU A 36 -12.83 -10.30 33.11
C LEU A 36 -11.55 -9.55 32.69
N VAL A 37 -11.62 -8.22 32.59
CA VAL A 37 -10.46 -7.38 32.26
C VAL A 37 -9.37 -7.48 33.34
N SER A 38 -9.74 -7.44 34.63
CA SER A 38 -8.75 -7.59 35.72
C SER A 38 -8.09 -8.96 35.71
N GLN A 39 -8.83 -10.02 35.42
CA GLN A 39 -8.28 -11.37 35.26
C GLN A 39 -7.34 -11.48 34.05
N LEU A 40 -7.61 -10.75 32.98
CA LEU A 40 -6.72 -10.69 31.81
C LEU A 40 -5.40 -10.01 32.19
N GLU A 41 -5.47 -8.83 32.84
CA GLU A 41 -4.29 -8.09 33.30
C GLU A 41 -3.43 -8.95 34.26
N GLN A 42 -4.08 -9.65 35.19
CA GLN A 42 -3.39 -10.58 36.11
C GLN A 42 -2.72 -11.74 35.36
N GLN A 43 -3.39 -12.32 34.37
CA GLN A 43 -2.83 -13.41 33.55
C GLN A 43 -1.64 -12.98 32.71
N LEU A 44 -1.66 -11.73 32.22
CA LEU A 44 -0.59 -11.16 31.41
C LEU A 44 0.54 -10.55 32.24
N GLY A 45 0.33 -10.40 33.57
CA GLY A 45 1.29 -9.80 34.46
C GLY A 45 1.53 -8.30 34.24
N THR A 46 0.61 -7.63 33.53
CA THR A 46 0.72 -6.21 33.20
C THR A 46 -0.63 -5.52 33.18
N GLN A 47 -0.65 -4.23 33.52
CA GLN A 47 -1.83 -3.40 33.37
C GLN A 47 -2.02 -2.99 31.90
N LEU A 48 -3.23 -3.14 31.38
CA LEU A 48 -3.62 -2.74 30.06
C LEU A 48 -4.38 -1.42 30.03
N LEU A 49 -5.06 -1.08 31.14
CA LEU A 49 -5.89 0.10 31.28
C LEU A 49 -5.49 0.95 32.49
N TYR A 50 -5.37 2.26 32.28
CA TYR A 50 -5.44 3.24 33.36
C TYR A 50 -6.90 3.46 33.73
N ARG A 51 -7.28 3.12 34.97
CA ARG A 51 -8.64 3.27 35.47
C ARG A 51 -8.74 4.59 36.24
N THR A 52 -9.46 5.54 35.67
CA THR A 52 -9.94 6.70 36.41
C THR A 52 -11.45 6.68 36.45
N THR A 53 -12.06 7.33 37.42
CA THR A 53 -13.53 7.38 37.59
C THR A 53 -14.27 8.05 36.42
N ARG A 54 -13.54 8.73 35.50
CA ARG A 54 -14.12 9.51 34.40
C ARG A 54 -13.70 9.05 33.01
N GLN A 55 -12.56 8.36 32.85
CA GLN A 55 -12.04 7.97 31.53
C GLN A 55 -11.23 6.68 31.62
N ILE A 56 -11.33 5.87 30.56
CA ILE A 56 -10.47 4.73 30.31
C ILE A 56 -9.37 5.18 29.35
N ARG A 57 -8.12 4.92 29.71
CA ARG A 57 -6.96 5.12 28.83
C ARG A 57 -6.16 3.84 28.75
N LEU A 58 -5.62 3.56 27.59
CA LEU A 58 -4.68 2.45 27.40
C LEU A 58 -3.33 2.79 28.02
N THR A 59 -2.68 1.79 28.61
CA THR A 59 -1.22 1.81 28.84
C THR A 59 -0.51 1.55 27.51
N ASP A 60 0.81 1.73 27.44
CA ASP A 60 1.59 1.38 26.24
C ASP A 60 1.44 -0.10 25.88
N SER A 61 1.54 -0.99 26.92
CA SER A 61 1.27 -2.42 26.76
C SER A 61 -0.17 -2.69 26.34
N GLY A 62 -1.11 -1.93 26.87
CA GLY A 62 -2.52 -2.02 26.51
C GLY A 62 -2.79 -1.63 25.06
N ALA A 63 -2.13 -0.59 24.55
CA ALA A 63 -2.27 -0.17 23.17
C ALA A 63 -1.75 -1.24 22.19
N LEU A 64 -0.55 -1.78 22.46
CA LEU A 64 0.04 -2.86 21.66
C LEU A 64 -0.84 -4.11 21.67
N TYR A 65 -1.30 -4.52 22.86
CA TYR A 65 -2.15 -5.70 23.02
C TYR A 65 -3.53 -5.53 22.37
N TYR A 66 -4.13 -4.34 22.51
CA TYR A 66 -5.41 -4.00 21.89
C TYR A 66 -5.36 -4.11 20.38
N GLU A 67 -4.35 -3.52 19.74
CA GLU A 67 -4.23 -3.55 18.29
C GLU A 67 -4.08 -4.98 17.76
N SER A 68 -3.26 -5.80 18.41
CA SER A 68 -3.10 -7.21 18.07
C SER A 68 -4.40 -8.01 18.25
N CYS A 69 -5.11 -7.83 19.37
CA CYS A 69 -6.36 -8.52 19.65
C CYS A 69 -7.48 -8.07 18.70
N ARG A 70 -7.56 -6.77 18.40
CA ARG A 70 -8.56 -6.22 17.48
C ARG A 70 -8.46 -6.88 16.09
N GLN A 71 -7.24 -7.04 15.57
CA GLN A 71 -7.00 -7.71 14.30
C GLN A 71 -7.47 -9.18 14.32
N LEU A 72 -7.21 -9.90 15.42
CA LEU A 72 -7.65 -11.28 15.59
C LEU A 72 -9.19 -11.39 15.64
N PHE A 73 -9.86 -10.47 16.32
CA PHE A 73 -11.33 -10.45 16.38
C PHE A 73 -11.97 -10.09 15.05
N GLU A 74 -11.40 -9.13 14.34
CA GLU A 74 -11.85 -8.79 12.98
C GLU A 74 -11.66 -9.99 12.05
N GLY A 75 -10.51 -10.67 12.11
CA GLY A 75 -10.24 -11.88 11.33
C GLY A 75 -11.19 -13.04 11.68
N PHE A 76 -11.58 -13.19 12.94
CA PHE A 76 -12.54 -14.21 13.35
C PHE A 76 -13.96 -13.92 12.80
N LYS A 77 -14.43 -12.67 12.91
CA LYS A 77 -15.67 -12.22 12.27
C LYS A 77 -15.65 -12.42 10.76
N ASP A 78 -14.54 -12.06 10.13
CA ASP A 78 -14.35 -12.25 8.69
C ASP A 78 -14.39 -13.75 8.30
N ALA A 79 -13.85 -14.63 9.15
CA ALA A 79 -13.94 -16.08 8.94
C ALA A 79 -15.36 -16.62 9.09
N GLU A 80 -16.15 -16.14 10.08
CA GLU A 80 -17.56 -16.48 10.21
C GLU A 80 -18.37 -15.98 9.01
N LEU A 81 -18.10 -14.74 8.58
CA LEU A 81 -18.71 -14.15 7.38
C LEU A 81 -18.32 -14.88 6.09
N ALA A 82 -17.09 -15.45 6.03
CA ALA A 82 -16.64 -16.24 4.88
C ALA A 82 -17.36 -17.59 4.75
N LEU A 83 -17.95 -18.10 5.81
CA LEU A 83 -18.81 -19.31 5.75
C LEU A 83 -20.14 -19.04 5.04
N ASP A 84 -20.55 -17.78 4.99
CA ASP A 84 -21.72 -17.37 4.22
C ASP A 84 -21.29 -17.07 2.78
N HIS A 85 -21.08 -18.14 1.99
CA HIS A 85 -20.62 -18.09 0.59
C HIS A 85 -21.48 -17.22 -0.34
N HIS A 86 -22.58 -16.64 0.16
CA HIS A 86 -23.51 -15.77 -0.55
C HIS A 86 -23.43 -14.30 -0.17
N GLN A 87 -22.48 -13.88 0.68
CA GLN A 87 -22.37 -12.44 1.01
C GLN A 87 -21.82 -11.63 -0.18
N THR A 88 -22.76 -11.07 -0.91
CA THR A 88 -22.52 -10.07 -1.96
C THR A 88 -22.23 -8.67 -1.37
N ASN A 89 -22.45 -8.46 -0.07
CA ASN A 89 -22.29 -7.16 0.59
C ASN A 89 -21.21 -7.21 1.69
N PRO A 90 -19.94 -6.88 1.35
CA PRO A 90 -18.87 -6.83 2.33
C PRO A 90 -19.08 -5.67 3.32
N THR A 91 -18.71 -5.87 4.58
CA THR A 91 -18.79 -4.86 5.65
C THR A 91 -17.45 -4.74 6.38
N GLY A 92 -17.34 -3.77 7.29
CA GLY A 92 -16.14 -3.56 8.10
C GLY A 92 -15.19 -2.51 7.52
N LEU A 93 -13.95 -2.48 7.99
CA LEU A 93 -12.92 -1.53 7.57
C LEU A 93 -11.96 -2.20 6.59
N LEU A 94 -11.82 -1.65 5.38
CA LEU A 94 -10.81 -2.01 4.39
C LEU A 94 -9.66 -1.02 4.47
N LYS A 95 -8.48 -1.49 4.88
CA LYS A 95 -7.25 -0.68 5.00
C LYS A 95 -6.34 -0.91 3.80
N ILE A 96 -6.09 0.15 3.03
CA ILE A 96 -5.31 0.10 1.79
C ILE A 96 -4.11 1.02 1.92
N THR A 97 -2.96 0.58 1.41
CA THR A 97 -1.81 1.48 1.20
C THR A 97 -1.33 1.41 -0.25
N ALA A 98 -0.89 2.54 -0.77
CA ALA A 98 -0.33 2.65 -2.12
C ALA A 98 0.79 3.70 -2.17
N ALA A 99 1.64 3.65 -3.21
CA ALA A 99 2.59 4.72 -3.46
C ALA A 99 1.87 6.03 -3.78
N THR A 100 2.38 7.16 -3.29
CA THR A 100 1.66 8.43 -3.24
C THR A 100 1.05 8.82 -4.59
N THR A 101 1.85 9.15 -5.57
CA THR A 101 1.33 9.68 -6.85
C THR A 101 0.49 8.66 -7.64
N PHE A 102 0.93 7.40 -7.65
CA PHE A 102 0.18 6.33 -8.31
C PHE A 102 -1.15 6.06 -7.59
N GLY A 103 -1.11 6.05 -6.28
CA GLY A 103 -2.28 5.90 -5.43
C GLY A 103 -3.30 7.00 -5.63
N GLU A 104 -2.87 8.26 -5.65
CA GLU A 104 -3.75 9.41 -5.89
C GLU A 104 -4.37 9.38 -7.29
N ARG A 105 -3.55 9.15 -8.32
CA ARG A 105 -3.99 9.30 -9.71
C ARG A 105 -4.82 8.12 -10.22
N TYR A 106 -4.48 6.90 -9.81
CA TYR A 106 -5.06 5.69 -10.41
C TYR A 106 -5.81 4.77 -9.43
N ILE A 107 -5.37 4.70 -8.16
CA ILE A 107 -6.01 3.79 -7.21
C ILE A 107 -7.16 4.46 -6.46
N ALA A 108 -7.01 5.71 -6.03
CA ALA A 108 -8.07 6.41 -5.30
C ALA A 108 -9.38 6.54 -6.11
N PRO A 109 -9.37 6.84 -7.43
CA PRO A 109 -10.59 6.79 -8.23
C PRO A 109 -11.27 5.41 -8.22
N LEU A 110 -10.49 4.32 -8.32
CA LEU A 110 -11.01 2.96 -8.26
C LEU A 110 -11.54 2.59 -6.87
N VAL A 111 -10.88 3.05 -5.81
CA VAL A 111 -11.38 2.90 -4.43
C VAL A 111 -12.72 3.61 -4.26
N ASN A 112 -12.86 4.82 -4.80
CA ASN A 112 -14.11 5.57 -4.76
C ASN A 112 -15.22 4.86 -5.53
N GLU A 113 -14.93 4.34 -6.72
CA GLU A 113 -15.86 3.54 -7.50
C GLU A 113 -16.28 2.28 -6.73
N PHE A 114 -15.33 1.54 -6.16
CA PHE A 114 -15.61 0.37 -5.35
C PHE A 114 -16.48 0.71 -4.12
N HIS A 115 -16.25 1.86 -3.49
CA HIS A 115 -17.05 2.31 -2.36
C HIS A 115 -18.49 2.64 -2.76
N THR A 116 -18.74 3.13 -3.97
CA THR A 116 -20.13 3.33 -4.47
C THR A 116 -20.87 2.01 -4.65
N LEU A 117 -20.16 0.93 -4.99
CA LEU A 117 -20.74 -0.41 -5.10
C LEU A 117 -21.02 -1.03 -3.71
N TYR A 118 -20.20 -0.69 -2.71
CA TYR A 118 -20.26 -1.24 -1.36
C TYR A 118 -20.27 -0.16 -0.27
N PRO A 119 -21.35 0.64 -0.16
CA PRO A 119 -21.39 1.83 0.72
C PRO A 119 -21.36 1.52 2.22
N GLN A 120 -21.52 0.25 2.62
CA GLN A 120 -21.40 -0.18 4.01
C GLN A 120 -19.97 -0.43 4.46
N LEU A 121 -19.01 -0.49 3.52
CA LEU A 121 -17.60 -0.57 3.86
C LEU A 121 -17.10 0.77 4.40
N LYS A 122 -16.30 0.70 5.46
CA LYS A 122 -15.41 1.80 5.82
C LYS A 122 -14.10 1.61 5.08
N ILE A 123 -13.55 2.67 4.48
CA ILE A 123 -12.29 2.61 3.76
C ILE A 123 -11.29 3.54 4.45
N SER A 124 -10.08 3.04 4.66
CA SER A 124 -8.93 3.82 5.10
C SER A 124 -7.80 3.63 4.08
N MET A 125 -7.47 4.68 3.36
CA MET A 125 -6.39 4.67 2.36
C MET A 125 -5.24 5.53 2.84
N HIS A 126 -4.05 4.96 2.91
CA HIS A 126 -2.81 5.64 3.28
C HIS A 126 -1.83 5.63 2.11
N LEU A 127 -1.40 6.81 1.69
CA LEU A 127 -0.49 6.99 0.56
C LEU A 127 0.92 7.28 1.07
N SER A 128 1.86 6.40 0.72
CA SER A 128 3.24 6.53 1.16
C SER A 128 4.21 5.81 0.23
N ASN A 129 5.32 6.51 -0.08
CA ASN A 129 6.45 5.91 -0.82
C ASN A 129 7.40 5.12 0.08
N ARG A 130 7.17 5.12 1.41
CA ARG A 130 7.94 4.29 2.34
C ARG A 130 7.54 2.83 2.17
N GLN A 131 8.51 1.93 2.30
CA GLN A 131 8.22 0.50 2.41
C GLN A 131 7.62 0.26 3.81
N LEU A 132 6.31 0.05 3.86
CA LEU A 132 5.57 -0.20 5.09
C LEU A 132 5.47 -1.71 5.33
N GLU A 133 5.59 -2.12 6.57
CA GLU A 133 5.36 -3.51 6.98
C GLU A 133 3.84 -3.76 7.08
N LEU A 134 3.29 -4.41 6.05
CA LEU A 134 1.84 -4.58 5.89
C LEU A 134 1.17 -5.19 7.12
N ILE A 135 1.79 -6.26 7.65
CA ILE A 135 1.25 -7.03 8.76
C ILE A 135 1.34 -6.23 10.06
N GLU A 136 2.50 -5.60 10.32
CA GLU A 136 2.72 -4.86 11.58
C GLU A 136 1.86 -3.60 11.66
N GLU A 137 1.64 -2.93 10.53
CA GLU A 137 0.82 -1.72 10.46
C GLU A 137 -0.68 -2.01 10.23
N GLY A 138 -1.03 -3.30 10.08
CA GLY A 138 -2.41 -3.76 9.98
C GLY A 138 -3.13 -3.33 8.71
N TYR A 139 -2.44 -3.25 7.57
CA TYR A 139 -3.07 -3.05 6.27
C TYR A 139 -3.61 -4.37 5.72
N ASP A 140 -4.81 -4.33 5.12
CA ASP A 140 -5.38 -5.46 4.40
C ASP A 140 -4.71 -5.65 3.04
N ILE A 141 -4.39 -4.54 2.35
CA ILE A 141 -3.88 -4.52 0.98
C ILE A 141 -2.82 -3.44 0.80
N ALA A 142 -1.75 -3.77 0.06
CA ALA A 142 -0.83 -2.78 -0.48
C ALA A 142 -0.75 -2.86 -2.00
N ILE A 143 -0.77 -1.69 -2.65
CA ILE A 143 -0.45 -1.56 -4.07
C ILE A 143 1.00 -1.11 -4.18
N ARG A 144 1.83 -1.96 -4.78
CA ARG A 144 3.27 -1.72 -4.91
C ARG A 144 3.72 -1.92 -6.36
N MET A 145 4.84 -1.30 -6.70
CA MET A 145 5.34 -1.26 -8.08
C MET A 145 6.80 -1.67 -8.13
N GLY A 146 7.20 -2.16 -9.31
CA GLY A 146 8.58 -2.55 -9.59
C GLY A 146 8.81 -4.06 -9.49
N VAL A 147 10.05 -4.43 -9.20
CA VAL A 147 10.45 -5.81 -8.94
C VAL A 147 10.11 -6.18 -7.50
N LEU A 148 9.38 -7.26 -7.32
CA LEU A 148 9.07 -7.75 -5.97
C LEU A 148 10.31 -8.41 -5.34
N LYS A 149 10.50 -8.13 -4.06
CA LYS A 149 11.42 -8.90 -3.21
C LYS A 149 10.68 -10.11 -2.64
N GLU A 150 11.44 -11.14 -2.31
CA GLU A 150 10.89 -12.28 -1.57
C GLU A 150 10.23 -11.80 -0.26
N SER A 151 9.02 -12.27 -0.03
CA SER A 151 8.25 -11.93 1.17
C SER A 151 7.22 -13.03 1.46
N THR A 152 6.65 -13.01 2.66
CA THR A 152 5.57 -13.91 3.08
C THR A 152 4.18 -13.46 2.57
N LEU A 153 4.13 -12.35 1.83
CA LEU A 153 2.89 -11.82 1.27
C LEU A 153 2.52 -12.53 -0.02
N VAL A 154 1.23 -12.65 -0.26
CA VAL A 154 0.73 -13.05 -1.59
C VAL A 154 0.80 -11.85 -2.50
N ALA A 155 1.32 -12.06 -3.71
CA ALA A 155 1.42 -11.05 -4.74
C ALA A 155 0.55 -11.42 -5.95
N ARG A 156 -0.33 -10.51 -6.36
CA ARG A 156 -1.10 -10.64 -7.61
C ARG A 156 -0.75 -9.49 -8.54
N ARG A 157 -0.28 -9.80 -9.74
CA ARG A 157 0.05 -8.79 -10.76
C ARG A 157 -1.23 -8.18 -11.31
N LEU A 158 -1.31 -6.86 -11.33
CA LEU A 158 -2.41 -6.11 -11.95
C LEU A 158 -2.12 -5.81 -13.41
N CYS A 159 -0.92 -5.30 -13.69
CA CYS A 159 -0.48 -4.99 -15.05
C CYS A 159 1.05 -4.91 -15.13
N ASP A 160 1.54 -4.86 -16.34
CA ASP A 160 2.95 -4.53 -16.62
C ASP A 160 3.19 -3.04 -16.38
N ARG A 161 4.42 -2.71 -16.09
CA ARG A 161 4.92 -1.36 -15.93
C ARG A 161 6.23 -1.24 -16.70
N ARG A 162 6.37 -0.21 -17.50
CA ARG A 162 7.60 0.06 -18.24
C ARG A 162 8.31 1.25 -17.65
N GLU A 163 9.64 1.24 -17.70
CA GLU A 163 10.46 2.39 -17.33
C GLU A 163 11.16 2.93 -18.57
N PHE A 164 11.09 4.23 -18.78
CA PHE A 164 11.73 4.93 -19.89
C PHE A 164 12.82 5.84 -19.38
N VAL A 165 13.94 5.90 -20.09
CA VAL A 165 14.91 6.99 -19.92
C VAL A 165 14.52 8.10 -20.88
N VAL A 166 14.22 9.27 -20.32
CA VAL A 166 13.68 10.40 -21.10
C VAL A 166 14.47 11.68 -20.87
N GLY A 167 14.51 12.52 -21.89
CA GLY A 167 14.98 13.90 -21.81
C GLY A 167 14.18 14.78 -22.77
N SER A 168 14.20 16.10 -22.56
CA SER A 168 13.52 17.03 -23.45
C SER A 168 14.32 17.26 -24.74
N PRO A 169 13.66 17.67 -25.86
CA PRO A 169 14.35 18.12 -27.07
C PRO A 169 15.40 19.20 -26.78
N ASP A 170 15.10 20.15 -25.89
CA ASP A 170 16.02 21.21 -25.48
C ASP A 170 17.31 20.67 -24.84
N TYR A 171 17.18 19.65 -24.00
CA TYR A 171 18.35 18.99 -23.42
C TYR A 171 19.24 18.39 -24.53
N PHE A 172 18.62 17.68 -25.49
CA PHE A 172 19.31 17.04 -26.60
C PHE A 172 19.85 18.01 -27.65
N ALA A 173 19.40 19.26 -27.68
CA ALA A 173 19.99 20.30 -28.51
C ALA A 173 21.43 20.65 -28.09
N HIS A 174 21.76 20.41 -26.79
CA HIS A 174 23.05 20.73 -26.22
C HIS A 174 23.89 19.50 -25.81
N HIS A 175 23.23 18.33 -25.76
CA HIS A 175 23.87 17.07 -25.35
C HIS A 175 23.47 15.97 -26.35
N PRO A 176 24.41 15.19 -26.91
CA PRO A 176 24.10 14.11 -27.83
C PRO A 176 23.23 13.05 -27.11
N LYS A 177 22.29 12.44 -27.84
CA LYS A 177 21.49 11.35 -27.28
C LYS A 177 22.35 10.14 -26.98
N PRO A 178 22.31 9.59 -25.74
CA PRO A 178 23.10 8.41 -25.42
C PRO A 178 22.59 7.19 -26.21
N GLN A 179 23.51 6.46 -26.83
CA GLN A 179 23.25 5.23 -27.57
C GLN A 179 23.64 3.98 -26.75
N LYS A 180 24.47 4.15 -25.73
CA LYS A 180 24.97 3.08 -24.86
C LYS A 180 24.85 3.47 -23.41
N LEU A 181 24.71 2.49 -22.53
CA LEU A 181 24.60 2.71 -21.08
C LEU A 181 25.78 3.48 -20.49
N ALA A 182 27.00 3.23 -20.98
CA ALA A 182 28.22 3.92 -20.52
C ALA A 182 28.22 5.45 -20.80
N GLU A 183 27.45 5.89 -21.79
CA GLU A 183 27.36 7.30 -22.13
C GLU A 183 26.54 8.11 -21.12
N LEU A 184 25.77 7.45 -20.26
CA LEU A 184 25.05 8.09 -19.15
C LEU A 184 25.98 8.81 -18.16
N GLU A 185 27.24 8.41 -18.08
CA GLU A 185 28.29 9.11 -17.28
C GLU A 185 28.53 10.55 -17.75
N GLN A 186 28.20 10.85 -19.01
CA GLN A 186 28.36 12.18 -19.61
C GLN A 186 27.12 13.06 -19.47
N HIS A 187 26.05 12.51 -18.86
CA HIS A 187 24.77 13.19 -18.69
C HIS A 187 24.46 13.53 -17.24
N ASN A 188 23.71 14.62 -17.05
CA ASN A 188 23.11 14.93 -15.78
C ASN A 188 21.89 14.02 -15.57
N CYS A 189 22.02 12.98 -14.74
CA CYS A 189 20.91 12.06 -14.45
C CYS A 189 20.11 12.57 -13.25
N LEU A 190 18.82 12.79 -13.44
CA LEU A 190 17.89 13.23 -12.39
C LEU A 190 17.59 12.05 -11.47
N ILE A 191 18.02 12.14 -10.21
CA ILE A 191 18.01 11.03 -9.28
C ILE A 191 16.68 11.00 -8.52
N GLY A 192 15.99 9.84 -8.59
CA GLY A 192 14.76 9.56 -7.85
C GLY A 192 15.02 9.07 -6.43
N SER A 193 14.10 8.23 -5.93
CA SER A 193 14.25 7.57 -4.63
C SER A 193 15.42 6.56 -4.59
N ARG A 194 15.97 6.22 -5.74
CA ARG A 194 17.12 5.33 -5.92
C ARG A 194 18.12 5.99 -6.85
N ASP A 195 19.40 5.82 -6.57
CA ASP A 195 20.53 6.30 -7.34
C ASP A 195 20.99 5.32 -8.43
N HIS A 196 20.31 4.20 -8.58
CA HIS A 196 20.58 3.20 -9.61
C HIS A 196 19.36 3.04 -10.53
N TRP A 197 19.63 2.99 -11.83
CA TRP A 197 18.65 2.76 -12.88
C TRP A 197 18.70 1.30 -13.34
N LEU A 198 17.54 0.76 -13.70
CA LEU A 198 17.38 -0.63 -14.10
C LEU A 198 17.41 -0.76 -15.61
N PHE A 199 18.25 -1.66 -16.11
CA PHE A 199 18.37 -1.95 -17.52
C PHE A 199 18.39 -3.46 -17.79
N LEU A 200 18.12 -3.82 -19.04
CA LEU A 200 18.33 -5.14 -19.59
C LEU A 200 19.51 -5.04 -20.57
N ASP A 201 20.64 -5.64 -20.27
CA ASP A 201 21.80 -5.65 -21.15
C ASP A 201 22.15 -7.11 -21.51
N LYS A 202 22.08 -7.44 -22.80
CA LYS A 202 22.32 -8.82 -23.33
C LYS A 202 21.50 -9.91 -22.62
N GLY A 203 20.25 -9.59 -22.29
CA GLY A 203 19.35 -10.52 -21.62
C GLY A 203 19.54 -10.67 -20.10
N ALA A 204 20.45 -9.89 -19.51
CA ALA A 204 20.66 -9.87 -18.06
C ALA A 204 20.25 -8.51 -17.47
N ARG A 205 19.68 -8.56 -16.28
CA ARG A 205 19.40 -7.36 -15.49
C ARG A 205 20.72 -6.67 -15.11
N LYS A 206 20.75 -5.37 -15.32
CA LYS A 206 21.87 -4.52 -14.96
C LYS A 206 21.39 -3.32 -14.16
N ASP A 207 21.90 -3.16 -12.96
CA ASP A 207 21.66 -2.01 -12.09
C ASP A 207 22.83 -1.05 -12.27
N LEU A 208 22.57 0.12 -12.85
CA LEU A 208 23.60 1.12 -13.13
C LEU A 208 23.45 2.29 -12.16
N VAL A 209 24.48 2.56 -11.37
CA VAL A 209 24.55 3.76 -10.53
C VAL A 209 24.73 4.97 -11.44
N VAL A 210 23.87 5.96 -11.30
CA VAL A 210 23.89 7.20 -12.07
C VAL A 210 24.23 8.38 -11.17
N THR A 211 24.76 9.43 -11.79
CA THR A 211 25.17 10.66 -11.08
C THR A 211 24.46 11.87 -11.66
N GLY A 212 24.17 12.84 -10.81
CA GLY A 212 23.58 14.09 -11.22
C GLY A 212 23.49 15.09 -10.08
N ASN A 213 23.10 16.30 -10.40
CA ASN A 213 23.06 17.42 -9.45
C ASN A 213 21.66 17.72 -8.92
N TRP A 214 20.66 16.89 -9.27
CA TRP A 214 19.28 17.10 -8.87
C TRP A 214 18.64 15.79 -8.35
N HIS A 215 18.07 15.86 -7.15
CA HIS A 215 17.48 14.73 -6.48
C HIS A 215 16.06 15.04 -6.02
N ALA A 216 15.11 14.13 -6.27
CA ALA A 216 13.78 14.19 -5.68
C ALA A 216 13.16 12.80 -5.53
N ASN A 217 12.40 12.57 -4.47
CA ASN A 217 11.60 11.35 -4.27
C ASN A 217 10.20 11.45 -4.89
N SER A 218 9.99 12.39 -5.80
CA SER A 218 8.71 12.69 -6.45
C SER A 218 8.83 12.55 -7.96
N GLY A 219 8.08 11.62 -8.56
CA GLY A 219 8.05 11.43 -10.02
C GLY A 219 7.62 12.69 -10.77
N PRO A 220 6.54 13.39 -10.38
CA PRO A 220 6.16 14.66 -11.03
C PRO A 220 7.25 15.72 -11.02
N ALA A 221 8.03 15.80 -9.93
CA ALA A 221 9.15 16.74 -9.87
C ALA A 221 10.29 16.37 -10.82
N LEU A 222 10.55 15.07 -11.01
CA LEU A 222 11.51 14.58 -12.00
C LEU A 222 11.04 14.84 -13.44
N VAL A 223 9.74 14.66 -13.70
CA VAL A 223 9.14 15.00 -15.01
C VAL A 223 9.33 16.48 -15.33
N ASP A 224 8.97 17.39 -14.39
CA ASP A 224 9.14 18.83 -14.60
C ASP A 224 10.59 19.20 -14.86
N ALA A 225 11.53 18.61 -14.12
CA ALA A 225 12.97 18.83 -14.32
C ALA A 225 13.43 18.34 -15.70
N ALA A 226 12.99 17.18 -16.16
CA ALA A 226 13.30 16.64 -17.48
C ALA A 226 12.72 17.52 -18.61
N LEU A 227 11.48 17.99 -18.48
CA LEU A 227 10.82 18.90 -19.43
C LEU A 227 11.57 20.23 -19.56
N ARG A 228 12.15 20.73 -18.47
CA ARG A 228 12.99 21.96 -18.46
C ARG A 228 14.39 21.77 -19.00
N GLY A 229 14.75 20.58 -19.47
CA GLY A 229 16.07 20.31 -20.02
C GLY A 229 17.19 20.26 -18.96
N ILE A 230 16.84 19.99 -17.69
CA ILE A 230 17.87 19.90 -16.63
C ILE A 230 18.69 18.63 -16.76
N GLY A 231 18.10 17.53 -17.25
CA GLY A 231 18.80 16.26 -17.39
C GLY A 231 17.93 15.13 -17.90
N LEU A 232 18.47 13.92 -17.83
CA LEU A 232 17.76 12.67 -18.14
C LEU A 232 17.10 12.11 -16.89
N ALA A 233 15.94 11.49 -17.04
CA ALA A 233 15.27 10.78 -15.96
C ALA A 233 14.85 9.38 -16.38
N GLN A 234 15.04 8.37 -15.51
CA GLN A 234 14.38 7.07 -15.68
C GLN A 234 13.07 7.08 -14.91
N LEU A 235 11.95 7.00 -15.64
CA LEU A 235 10.61 7.16 -15.11
C LEU A 235 9.65 6.09 -15.65
N PRO A 236 8.68 5.65 -14.83
CA PRO A 236 7.59 4.81 -15.28
C PRO A 236 6.73 5.44 -16.38
N ASP A 237 6.18 4.58 -17.22
CA ASP A 237 5.24 4.91 -18.29
C ASP A 237 4.11 5.85 -17.85
N TYR A 238 3.47 5.58 -16.72
CA TYR A 238 2.36 6.39 -16.21
C TYR A 238 2.73 7.84 -15.82
N TYR A 239 4.01 8.20 -15.83
CA TYR A 239 4.47 9.59 -15.70
C TYR A 239 4.75 10.25 -17.04
N VAL A 240 5.17 9.49 -18.04
CA VAL A 240 5.80 10.04 -19.23
C VAL A 240 5.02 9.83 -20.52
N THR A 241 4.04 8.92 -20.57
CA THR A 241 3.29 8.60 -21.80
C THR A 241 2.72 9.85 -22.48
N GLU A 242 2.04 10.72 -21.74
CA GLU A 242 1.48 11.98 -22.24
C GLU A 242 2.54 12.89 -22.91
N TYR A 243 3.74 12.96 -22.31
CA TYR A 243 4.85 13.79 -22.81
C TYR A 243 5.61 13.13 -23.96
N LEU A 244 5.63 11.80 -24.02
CA LEU A 244 6.16 11.05 -25.15
C LEU A 244 5.25 11.23 -26.38
N ASP A 245 3.95 11.11 -26.21
CA ASP A 245 2.95 11.26 -27.27
C ASP A 245 2.94 12.68 -27.84
N SER A 246 3.13 13.69 -26.99
CA SER A 246 3.21 15.10 -27.41
C SER A 246 4.59 15.52 -27.92
N GLY A 247 5.61 14.65 -27.83
CA GLY A 247 6.98 14.94 -28.20
C GLY A 247 7.73 15.93 -27.27
N GLN A 248 7.14 16.26 -26.12
CA GLN A 248 7.78 17.11 -25.09
C GLN A 248 8.92 16.39 -24.38
N LEU A 249 8.86 15.07 -24.28
CA LEU A 249 9.95 14.20 -23.88
C LEU A 249 10.27 13.22 -25.01
N VAL A 250 11.55 12.87 -25.12
CA VAL A 250 12.07 11.93 -26.11
C VAL A 250 12.69 10.76 -25.36
N PRO A 251 12.29 9.52 -25.67
CA PRO A 251 12.88 8.34 -25.05
C PRO A 251 14.26 8.07 -25.67
N VAL A 252 15.15 7.49 -24.87
CA VAL A 252 16.49 7.03 -25.26
C VAL A 252 16.80 5.70 -24.61
N LEU A 253 17.73 4.93 -25.17
CA LEU A 253 18.16 3.63 -24.66
C LEU A 253 17.02 2.58 -24.60
N ASP A 254 16.06 2.64 -25.51
CA ASP A 254 14.90 1.75 -25.53
C ASP A 254 15.30 0.27 -25.69
N GLU A 255 16.41 -0.03 -26.37
CA GLU A 255 16.94 -1.40 -26.48
C GLU A 255 17.42 -2.00 -25.15
N TYR A 256 17.66 -1.16 -24.14
CA TYR A 256 18.05 -1.57 -22.79
C TYR A 256 16.90 -1.54 -21.79
N GLN A 257 15.67 -1.36 -22.26
CA GLN A 257 14.51 -1.23 -21.37
C GLN A 257 14.30 -2.52 -20.54
N PHE A 258 14.26 -2.37 -19.22
CA PHE A 258 13.93 -3.47 -18.32
C PHE A 258 12.43 -3.64 -18.23
N THR A 259 11.92 -4.79 -18.66
CA THR A 259 10.49 -5.05 -18.81
C THR A 259 9.87 -5.89 -17.69
N ASP A 260 10.69 -6.53 -16.83
CA ASP A 260 10.18 -7.36 -15.75
C ASP A 260 9.85 -6.53 -14.50
N THR A 261 9.01 -5.51 -14.69
CA THR A 261 8.40 -4.73 -13.62
C THR A 261 6.88 -4.73 -13.76
N GLY A 262 6.19 -4.55 -12.64
CA GLY A 262 4.73 -4.57 -12.63
C GLY A 262 4.13 -3.68 -11.55
N VAL A 263 2.81 -3.56 -11.62
CA VAL A 263 1.96 -3.10 -10.53
C VAL A 263 1.36 -4.32 -9.86
N TRP A 264 1.47 -4.39 -8.55
CA TRP A 264 1.12 -5.56 -7.77
C TRP A 264 0.17 -5.21 -6.63
N VAL A 265 -0.78 -6.09 -6.40
CA VAL A 265 -1.54 -6.14 -5.15
C VAL A 265 -0.83 -7.12 -4.23
N LEU A 266 -0.46 -6.65 -3.04
CA LEU A 266 0.13 -7.46 -1.98
C LEU A 266 -0.85 -7.56 -0.82
N TYR A 267 -0.97 -8.76 -0.25
CA TYR A 267 -1.81 -9.00 0.92
C TYR A 267 -1.27 -10.18 1.74
N PRO A 268 -1.57 -10.24 3.06
CA PRO A 268 -1.13 -11.34 3.91
C PRO A 268 -1.66 -12.69 3.43
N GLN A 269 -0.80 -13.71 3.48
CA GLN A 269 -1.24 -15.08 3.20
C GLN A 269 -2.16 -15.55 4.33
N GLN A 270 -3.41 -15.81 4.01
CA GLN A 270 -4.42 -16.30 4.94
C GLN A 270 -5.15 -17.49 4.32
N ARG A 271 -5.54 -18.47 5.18
CA ARG A 271 -6.33 -19.64 4.74
C ARG A 271 -7.70 -19.22 4.19
N TYR A 272 -8.27 -18.16 4.78
CA TYR A 272 -9.55 -17.57 4.37
C TYR A 272 -9.37 -16.08 4.23
N LEU A 273 -9.49 -15.59 3.01
CA LEU A 273 -9.39 -14.16 2.70
C LEU A 273 -10.76 -13.51 2.95
N ALA A 274 -10.77 -12.43 3.74
CA ALA A 274 -11.98 -11.67 4.03
C ALA A 274 -12.67 -11.22 2.73
N ALA A 275 -14.01 -11.28 2.69
CA ALA A 275 -14.80 -10.94 1.50
C ALA A 275 -14.48 -9.53 0.97
N LYS A 276 -14.33 -8.53 1.85
CA LYS A 276 -13.94 -7.15 1.49
C LYS A 276 -12.63 -7.09 0.72
N VAL A 277 -11.64 -7.90 1.11
CA VAL A 277 -10.30 -7.95 0.51
C VAL A 277 -10.36 -8.65 -0.85
N ARG A 278 -10.99 -9.83 -0.89
CA ARG A 278 -11.16 -10.61 -2.12
C ARG A 278 -11.88 -9.82 -3.19
N LEU A 279 -13.04 -9.26 -2.88
CA LEU A 279 -13.86 -8.49 -3.82
C LEU A 279 -13.10 -7.25 -4.35
N PHE A 280 -12.35 -6.57 -3.49
CA PHE A 280 -11.56 -5.43 -3.95
C PHE A 280 -10.40 -5.84 -4.85
N ILE A 281 -9.70 -6.95 -4.54
CA ILE A 281 -8.65 -7.49 -5.41
C ILE A 281 -9.23 -7.89 -6.77
N ASP A 282 -10.36 -8.61 -6.79
CA ASP A 282 -11.00 -9.05 -8.03
C ASP A 282 -11.47 -7.84 -8.86
N PHE A 283 -12.04 -6.83 -8.21
CA PHE A 283 -12.40 -5.56 -8.85
C PHE A 283 -11.19 -4.86 -9.49
N LEU A 284 -10.07 -4.74 -8.76
CA LEU A 284 -8.85 -4.15 -9.33
C LEU A 284 -8.34 -4.94 -10.54
N VAL A 285 -8.32 -6.27 -10.44
CA VAL A 285 -7.88 -7.13 -11.56
C VAL A 285 -8.76 -6.93 -12.78
N GLU A 286 -10.08 -6.87 -12.62
CA GLU A 286 -11.02 -6.61 -13.71
C GLU A 286 -10.76 -5.25 -14.36
N LYS A 287 -10.59 -4.19 -13.56
CA LYS A 287 -10.32 -2.85 -14.04
C LYS A 287 -9.02 -2.76 -14.85
N PHE A 288 -7.95 -3.35 -14.33
CA PHE A 288 -6.66 -3.34 -15.03
C PHE A 288 -6.61 -4.28 -16.23
N ALA A 289 -7.41 -5.35 -16.25
CA ALA A 289 -7.55 -6.22 -17.43
C ALA A 289 -8.27 -5.52 -18.60
N ALA A 290 -9.14 -4.55 -18.33
CA ALA A 290 -9.79 -3.72 -19.33
C ALA A 290 -8.85 -2.71 -20.01
N GLY A 291 -7.66 -2.50 -19.48
CA GLY A 291 -6.63 -1.59 -19.96
C GLY A 291 -6.02 -0.75 -18.84
N VAL A 292 -4.77 -0.30 -19.06
CA VAL A 292 -4.11 0.58 -18.09
C VAL A 292 -4.60 2.01 -18.25
N PRO A 293 -4.91 2.73 -17.16
CA PRO A 293 -5.51 4.08 -17.24
C PRO A 293 -4.64 5.15 -17.92
N TRP A 294 -3.35 4.87 -18.11
CA TRP A 294 -2.37 5.80 -18.73
C TRP A 294 -2.00 5.42 -20.17
N GLY A 295 -2.63 4.42 -20.74
CA GLY A 295 -2.36 3.90 -22.09
C GLY A 295 -3.48 4.18 -23.10
N GLN A 296 -4.37 5.12 -22.81
CA GLN A 296 -5.46 5.52 -23.72
C GLN A 296 -5.12 6.81 -24.45
#